data_69f5d223795037f37ba8d5669ee57176
#
_entry.id   69f5d223795037f37ba8d5669ee57176
#
_cell.length_a   1.000
_cell.length_b   1.000
_cell.length_c   1.000
_cell.angle_alpha   90.00
_cell.angle_beta   90.00
_cell.angle_gamma   90.00
#
_symmetry.space_group_name_H-M   'P 1'
#
loop_
_entity.id
_entity.type
_entity.pdbx_description
1 polymer ?
#
loop_
_entity_poly.entity_id
_entity_poly.type
_entity_poly.pdbx_seq_one_letter_code
_entity_poly.pdbx_strand_id
1 'polypeptide(L)'
;MRQLADIPHPEAKITLFSWNGKYLIKLEKGPFEQTYKVSEMDVTSEADVRDLLDEAFLAAALARFQAMAADLHAAFQRHDL
;
A
#
# COMPACT_ATOMS: atom_id res chain seq x y z
N MET A 1 13.09 10.41 -5.34
CA MET A 1 11.82 10.08 -4.65
C MET A 1 11.65 11.01 -3.46
N ARG A 2 10.50 11.61 -3.33
CA ARG A 2 10.21 12.56 -2.25
C ARG A 2 8.99 12.09 -1.46
N GLN A 3 9.14 11.98 -0.16
CA GLN A 3 8.02 11.65 0.72
C GLN A 3 7.11 12.87 0.87
N LEU A 4 5.82 12.69 0.61
CA LEU A 4 4.83 13.74 0.71
C LEU A 4 4.09 13.71 2.03
N ALA A 5 3.78 12.53 2.54
CA ALA A 5 2.97 12.39 3.75
C ALA A 5 3.06 10.98 4.33
N ASP A 6 2.87 10.91 5.64
CA ASP A 6 2.51 9.68 6.34
C ASP A 6 1.03 9.79 6.71
N ILE A 7 0.25 8.76 6.38
CA ILE A 7 -1.17 8.73 6.69
C ILE A 7 -1.36 7.79 7.87
N PRO A 8 -1.81 8.30 9.02
CA PRO A 8 -1.98 7.47 10.21
C PRO A 8 -3.02 6.37 9.99
N HIS A 9 -2.66 5.15 10.39
CA HIS A 9 -3.59 4.02 10.37
C HIS A 9 -3.16 3.03 11.47
N PRO A 10 -4.11 2.46 12.23
CA PRO A 10 -3.77 1.57 13.35
C PRO A 10 -3.20 0.22 12.94
N GLU A 11 -3.42 -0.22 11.70
CA GLU A 11 -3.07 -1.58 11.28
C GLU A 11 -1.99 -1.64 10.20
N ALA A 12 -1.62 -0.52 9.60
CA ALA A 12 -0.62 -0.50 8.54
C ALA A 12 0.10 0.84 8.52
N LYS A 13 1.32 0.84 8.00
CA LYS A 13 2.04 2.07 7.73
C LYS A 13 1.73 2.49 6.30
N ILE A 14 1.21 3.71 6.14
CA ILE A 14 0.82 4.23 4.82
C ILE A 14 1.65 5.47 4.53
N THR A 15 2.39 5.45 3.42
CA THR A 15 3.24 6.55 3.02
C THR A 15 2.95 6.94 1.58
N LEU A 16 2.90 8.25 1.33
CA LEU A 16 2.77 8.79 -0.03
C LEU A 16 4.11 9.36 -0.47
N PHE A 17 4.50 9.04 -1.70
CA PHE A 17 5.69 9.59 -2.32
C PHE A 17 5.36 10.21 -3.67
N SER A 18 6.20 11.13 -4.11
CA SER A 18 6.22 11.64 -5.47
C SER A 18 7.53 11.21 -6.13
N TRP A 19 7.42 10.62 -7.32
CA TRP A 19 8.60 10.20 -8.07
C TRP A 19 8.28 10.09 -9.55
N ASN A 20 9.06 10.80 -10.34
CA ASN A 20 9.10 10.64 -11.79
C ASN A 20 7.70 10.76 -12.45
N GLY A 21 6.95 11.78 -12.07
CA GLY A 21 5.61 12.05 -12.63
C GLY A 21 4.52 11.13 -12.10
N LYS A 22 4.78 10.47 -10.99
CA LYS A 22 3.83 9.54 -10.36
C LYS A 22 3.72 9.79 -8.87
N TYR A 23 2.55 9.48 -8.33
CA TYR A 23 2.38 9.30 -6.89
C TYR A 23 2.52 7.83 -6.57
N LEU A 24 3.26 7.52 -5.53
CA LEU A 24 3.39 6.15 -5.03
C LEU A 24 2.65 6.05 -3.70
N ILE A 25 1.72 5.11 -3.61
CA ILE A 25 1.03 4.78 -2.36
C ILE A 25 1.65 3.50 -1.85
N LYS A 26 2.32 3.58 -0.70
CA LYS A 26 2.99 2.44 -0.11
C LYS A 26 2.32 2.06 1.20
N LEU A 27 1.82 0.82 1.27
CA LEU A 27 1.24 0.26 2.48
C LEU A 27 2.13 -0.87 2.97
N GLU A 28 2.48 -0.81 4.26
CA GLU A 28 3.36 -1.81 4.87
C GLU A 28 2.71 -2.40 6.10
N LYS A 29 2.79 -3.72 6.24
CA LYS A 29 2.33 -4.44 7.42
C LYS A 29 3.23 -5.65 7.66
N GLY A 30 4.02 -5.61 8.75
CA GLY A 30 4.99 -6.66 9.04
C GLY A 30 6.00 -6.79 7.89
N PRO A 31 6.22 -8.01 7.37
CA PRO A 31 7.16 -8.22 6.27
C PRO A 31 6.56 -7.93 4.89
N PHE A 32 5.31 -7.48 4.82
CA PHE A 32 4.59 -7.32 3.55
C PHE A 32 4.45 -5.86 3.17
N GLU A 33 4.38 -5.65 1.87
CA GLU A 33 4.28 -4.34 1.28
C GLU A 33 3.38 -4.39 0.05
N GLN A 34 2.52 -3.38 -0.09
CA GLN A 34 1.74 -3.16 -1.31
C GLN A 34 2.05 -1.76 -1.80
N THR A 35 2.40 -1.62 -3.06
CA THR A 35 2.72 -0.32 -3.65
C THR A 35 1.89 -0.09 -4.89
N TYR A 36 1.24 1.07 -4.97
CA TYR A 36 0.46 1.50 -6.12
C TYR A 36 1.11 2.72 -6.74
N LYS A 37 1.16 2.75 -8.06
CA LYS A 37 1.67 3.88 -8.83
C LYS A 37 0.50 4.56 -9.51
N VAL A 38 0.28 5.83 -9.20
CA VAL A 38 -0.79 6.64 -9.77
C VAL A 38 -0.16 7.75 -10.58
N SER A 39 -0.45 7.79 -11.89
CA SER A 39 0.07 8.85 -12.76
C SER A 39 -0.46 10.22 -12.31
N GLU A 40 0.41 11.23 -12.29
CA GLU A 40 -0.03 12.60 -12.02
C GLU A 40 -1.08 13.08 -13.01
N MET A 41 -1.14 12.48 -14.20
CA MET A 41 -2.12 12.84 -15.23
C MET A 41 -3.52 12.30 -14.94
N ASP A 42 -3.65 11.34 -14.05
CA ASP A 42 -4.94 10.72 -13.72
C ASP A 42 -5.63 11.38 -12.53
N VAL A 43 -4.96 12.30 -11.88
CA VAL A 43 -5.48 13.03 -10.70
C VAL A 43 -5.16 14.51 -10.83
N THR A 44 -5.85 15.36 -10.07
CA THR A 44 -5.59 16.81 -10.11
C THR A 44 -4.60 17.26 -9.05
N SER A 45 -4.48 16.52 -7.95
CA SER A 45 -3.62 16.94 -6.84
C SER A 45 -3.32 15.78 -5.89
N GLU A 46 -2.43 16.02 -4.94
CA GLU A 46 -2.14 15.09 -3.85
C GLU A 46 -3.41 14.78 -3.04
N ALA A 47 -4.31 15.76 -2.90
CA ALA A 47 -5.57 15.54 -2.17
C ALA A 47 -6.42 14.45 -2.82
N ASP A 48 -6.44 14.39 -4.14
CA ASP A 48 -7.15 13.32 -4.85
C ASP A 48 -6.55 11.95 -4.53
N VAL A 49 -5.23 11.86 -4.44
CA VAL A 49 -4.55 10.61 -4.09
C VAL A 49 -4.93 10.16 -2.68
N ARG A 50 -4.99 11.10 -1.74
CA ARG A 50 -5.42 10.81 -0.37
C ARG A 50 -6.86 10.31 -0.34
N ASP A 51 -7.72 10.87 -1.17
CA ASP A 51 -9.13 10.48 -1.25
C ASP A 51 -9.30 9.05 -1.78
N LEU A 52 -8.35 8.54 -2.57
CA LEU A 52 -8.36 7.14 -3.01
C LEU A 52 -8.21 6.18 -1.83
N LEU A 53 -7.56 6.62 -0.76
CA LEU A 53 -7.35 5.81 0.44
C LEU A 53 -8.58 5.84 1.34
N ASP A 54 -9.72 5.52 0.77
CA ASP A 54 -10.97 5.45 1.50
C ASP A 54 -11.10 4.12 2.27
N GLU A 55 -12.19 4.00 3.02
CA GLU A 55 -12.42 2.83 3.87
C GLU A 55 -12.45 1.54 3.06
N ALA A 56 -13.11 1.56 1.90
CA ALA A 56 -13.23 0.38 1.03
C ALA A 56 -11.86 -0.05 0.49
N PHE A 57 -11.04 0.90 0.04
CA PHE A 57 -9.70 0.61 -0.46
C PHE A 57 -8.82 0.02 0.64
N LEU A 58 -8.84 0.63 1.81
CA LEU A 58 -8.00 0.17 2.94
C LEU A 58 -8.45 -1.19 3.44
N ALA A 59 -9.76 -1.46 3.53
CA ALA A 59 -10.26 -2.77 3.92
C ALA A 59 -9.80 -3.86 2.93
N ALA A 60 -9.86 -3.58 1.64
CA ALA A 60 -9.38 -4.51 0.61
C ALA A 60 -7.87 -4.76 0.72
N ALA A 61 -7.09 -3.72 0.98
CA ALA A 61 -5.64 -3.85 1.15
C ALA A 61 -5.29 -4.70 2.38
N LEU A 62 -5.99 -4.49 3.49
CA LEU A 62 -5.79 -5.30 4.71
C LEU A 62 -6.15 -6.76 4.48
N ALA A 63 -7.22 -7.04 3.73
CA ALA A 63 -7.59 -8.41 3.36
C ALA A 63 -6.50 -9.06 2.50
N ARG A 64 -5.89 -8.29 1.57
CA ARG A 64 -4.77 -8.81 0.76
C ARG A 64 -3.54 -9.13 1.60
N PHE A 65 -3.24 -8.34 2.62
CA PHE A 65 -2.13 -8.67 3.53
C PHE A 65 -2.34 -10.02 4.21
N GLN A 66 -3.57 -10.34 4.61
CA GLN A 66 -3.89 -11.64 5.20
C GLN A 66 -3.65 -12.76 4.19
N ALA A 67 -4.07 -12.58 2.93
CA ALA A 67 -3.83 -13.55 1.87
C ALA A 67 -2.34 -13.72 1.58
N MET A 68 -1.58 -12.62 1.56
CA MET A 68 -0.13 -12.67 1.37
C MET A 68 0.54 -13.48 2.48
N ALA A 69 0.14 -13.29 3.72
CA ALA A 69 0.67 -14.02 4.86
C ALA A 69 0.35 -15.52 4.76
N ALA A 70 -0.89 -15.85 4.41
CA ALA A 70 -1.32 -17.23 4.25
C ALA A 70 -0.55 -17.94 3.12
N ASP A 71 -0.36 -17.26 2.00
CA ASP A 71 0.36 -17.80 0.85
C ASP A 71 1.83 -18.08 1.18
N LEU A 72 2.48 -17.13 1.86
CA LEU A 72 3.87 -17.28 2.24
C LEU A 72 4.02 -18.42 3.26
N HIS A 73 3.14 -18.47 4.26
CA HIS A 73 3.14 -19.53 5.26
C HIS A 73 2.97 -20.92 4.61
N ALA A 74 2.02 -21.04 3.68
CA ALA A 74 1.81 -22.29 2.95
C ALA A 74 3.05 -22.70 2.13
N ALA A 75 3.71 -21.71 1.52
CA ALA A 75 4.94 -21.98 0.76
C ALA A 75 6.06 -22.49 1.67
N PHE A 76 6.23 -21.88 2.85
CA PHE A 76 7.20 -22.36 3.85
C PHE A 76 6.90 -23.81 4.23
N GLN A 77 5.63 -24.13 4.49
CA GLN A 77 5.24 -25.49 4.87
C GLN A 77 5.50 -26.51 3.77
N ARG A 78 5.23 -26.15 2.50
CA ARG A 78 5.50 -27.05 1.37
C ARG A 78 6.98 -27.41 1.22
N HIS A 79 7.85 -26.55 1.69
CA HIS A 79 9.31 -26.71 1.59
C HIS A 79 10.00 -27.03 2.92
N ASP A 80 9.23 -27.35 3.94
CA ASP A 80 9.74 -27.68 5.28
C ASP A 80 10.63 -26.60 5.90
N LEU A 81 10.27 -25.35 5.70
CA LEU A 81 11.03 -24.22 6.22
C LEU A 81 10.43 -23.63 7.49
#